data_c48184c837987632b50f916eb1261063
#
_entry.id   c48184c837987632b50f916eb1261063
#
_cell.length_a   1.000
_cell.length_b   1.000
_cell.length_c   1.000
_cell.angle_alpha   90.00
_cell.angle_beta   90.00
_cell.angle_gamma   90.00
#
_symmetry.space_group_name_H-M   'P 1'
#
loop_
_entity.id
_entity.type
_entity.pdbx_description
1 polymer ?
#
loop_
_entity_poly.entity_id
_entity_poly.type
_entity_poly.pdbx_seq_one_letter_code
_entity_poly.pdbx_strand_id
1 'polypeptide(L)'
;VLKKGAPNRLLSPLLKDLPEGVAVPSAWLTERGISPQLVRKYVASGWLTPLAHGAYARPASPVDWQGVVLALQRLAQRPLHVGGLSALNLHGLAHYLPLGGESRIHLWPHGGAVVRLPAWVAVVKLPQTLVLHGQRLLEPATDREGLAILPTRVRDWTLTVSSPERAILEVLSLVDTTSASFTHAAELFEGLPALRPA
;
A
#
# COMPACT_ATOMS: atom_id res chain seq x y z
N VAL A 1 -14.19 0.58 -45.76
CA VAL A 1 -13.20 1.58 -45.27
C VAL A 1 -13.39 1.65 -43.76
N LEU A 2 -12.58 0.89 -42.98
CA LEU A 2 -12.62 0.86 -41.53
C LEU A 2 -11.88 2.10 -40.99
N LYS A 3 -12.57 2.94 -40.22
CA LYS A 3 -11.98 4.06 -39.48
C LYS A 3 -10.99 3.54 -38.43
N LYS A 4 -9.72 3.48 -38.80
CA LYS A 4 -8.56 3.21 -37.97
C LYS A 4 -8.20 4.50 -37.25
N GLY A 5 -8.83 4.86 -36.11
CA GLY A 5 -8.54 6.16 -35.51
C GLY A 5 -8.85 6.37 -34.04
N ALA A 6 -9.49 5.45 -33.31
CA ALA A 6 -9.96 5.71 -31.96
C ALA A 6 -9.13 5.12 -30.79
N PRO A 7 -8.42 3.99 -30.90
CA PRO A 7 -7.72 3.43 -29.73
C PRO A 7 -6.46 4.20 -29.31
N ASN A 8 -5.84 4.96 -30.22
CA ASN A 8 -4.55 5.61 -29.95
C ASN A 8 -4.69 6.94 -29.18
N ARG A 9 -5.87 7.55 -29.16
CA ARG A 9 -6.08 8.89 -28.55
C ARG A 9 -6.15 8.82 -27.02
N LEU A 10 -6.63 7.70 -26.44
CA LEU A 10 -6.69 7.50 -25.00
C LEU A 10 -5.44 6.80 -24.46
N LEU A 11 -4.70 6.09 -25.30
CA LEU A 11 -3.53 5.32 -24.91
C LEU A 11 -2.36 6.24 -24.51
N SER A 12 -2.08 7.29 -25.26
CA SER A 12 -0.97 8.21 -24.99
C SER A 12 -1.11 8.97 -23.66
N PRO A 13 -2.29 9.54 -23.32
CA PRO A 13 -2.52 10.10 -22.00
C PRO A 13 -2.45 9.02 -20.89
N LEU A 14 -3.06 7.85 -21.11
CA LEU A 14 -3.04 6.77 -20.14
C LEU A 14 -1.62 6.34 -19.79
N LEU A 15 -0.75 6.12 -20.77
CA LEU A 15 0.64 5.71 -20.54
C LEU A 15 1.46 6.77 -19.81
N LYS A 16 1.15 8.06 -20.01
CA LYS A 16 1.76 9.15 -19.26
C LYS A 16 1.32 9.15 -17.81
N ASP A 17 0.05 8.80 -17.55
CA ASP A 17 -0.54 8.80 -16.22
C ASP A 17 -0.26 7.50 -15.44
N LEU A 18 -0.05 6.37 -16.16
CA LEU A 18 0.25 5.09 -15.54
C LEU A 18 1.61 5.14 -14.82
N PRO A 19 1.63 5.03 -13.50
CA PRO A 19 2.88 4.98 -12.76
C PRO A 19 3.60 3.65 -12.98
N GLU A 20 4.92 3.68 -12.99
CA GLU A 20 5.75 2.48 -12.97
C GLU A 20 5.77 1.88 -11.58
N GLY A 21 5.81 0.53 -11.48
CA GLY A 21 5.90 -0.16 -10.20
C GLY A 21 4.62 -0.12 -9.35
N VAL A 22 3.48 0.32 -9.89
CA VAL A 22 2.22 0.43 -9.15
C VAL A 22 1.15 -0.48 -9.76
N ALA A 23 0.38 -1.12 -8.90
CA ALA A 23 -0.83 -1.84 -9.31
C ALA A 23 -1.93 -0.84 -9.70
N VAL A 24 -2.55 -1.03 -10.86
CA VAL A 24 -3.60 -0.16 -11.39
C VAL A 24 -4.95 -0.87 -11.31
N PRO A 25 -5.87 -0.44 -10.43
CA PRO A 25 -7.19 -1.06 -10.32
C PRO A 25 -8.05 -0.81 -11.58
N SER A 26 -8.87 -1.78 -11.97
CA SER A 26 -9.82 -1.63 -13.09
C SER A 26 -10.81 -0.48 -12.89
N ALA A 27 -11.22 -0.23 -11.64
CA ALA A 27 -12.10 0.90 -11.31
C ALA A 27 -11.45 2.23 -11.72
N TRP A 28 -10.18 2.43 -11.39
CA TRP A 28 -9.43 3.63 -11.75
C TRP A 28 -9.32 3.83 -13.27
N LEU A 29 -9.17 2.74 -14.04
CA LEU A 29 -9.19 2.77 -15.51
C LEU A 29 -10.57 3.16 -16.03
N THR A 30 -11.63 2.61 -15.44
CA THR A 30 -13.03 2.90 -15.83
C THR A 30 -13.38 4.37 -15.59
N GLU A 31 -12.98 4.95 -14.45
CA GLU A 31 -13.17 6.36 -14.14
C GLU A 31 -12.50 7.30 -15.17
N ARG A 32 -11.47 6.81 -15.86
CA ARG A 32 -10.78 7.52 -16.95
C ARG A 32 -11.32 7.19 -18.35
N GLY A 33 -12.49 6.59 -18.41
CA GLY A 33 -13.18 6.28 -19.67
C GLY A 33 -12.62 5.05 -20.42
N ILE A 34 -11.78 4.23 -19.74
CA ILE A 34 -11.23 3.02 -20.35
C ILE A 34 -12.15 1.84 -20.03
N SER A 35 -12.94 1.47 -21.01
CA SER A 35 -13.89 0.37 -20.89
C SER A 35 -13.20 -0.98 -20.70
N PRO A 36 -13.88 -1.98 -20.10
CA PRO A 36 -13.33 -3.34 -19.97
C PRO A 36 -12.90 -3.97 -21.31
N GLN A 37 -13.60 -3.65 -22.41
CA GLN A 37 -13.22 -4.10 -23.75
C GLN A 37 -11.89 -3.47 -24.18
N LEU A 38 -11.67 -2.19 -23.86
CA LEU A 38 -10.44 -1.49 -24.20
C LEU A 38 -9.29 -2.00 -23.35
N VAL A 39 -9.52 -2.28 -22.07
CA VAL A 39 -8.52 -2.92 -21.18
C VAL A 39 -8.06 -4.25 -21.77
N ARG A 40 -9.00 -5.12 -22.22
CA ARG A 40 -8.64 -6.39 -22.87
C ARG A 40 -7.78 -6.18 -24.12
N LYS A 41 -8.07 -5.18 -24.94
CA LYS A 41 -7.25 -4.83 -26.11
C LYS A 41 -5.85 -4.36 -25.70
N TYR A 42 -5.74 -3.56 -24.64
CA TYR A 42 -4.45 -3.10 -24.14
C TYR A 42 -3.60 -4.24 -23.57
N VAL A 43 -4.22 -5.20 -22.89
CA VAL A 43 -3.53 -6.42 -22.44
C VAL A 43 -3.07 -7.25 -23.64
N ALA A 44 -3.96 -7.50 -24.62
CA ALA A 44 -3.62 -8.27 -25.82
C ALA A 44 -2.53 -7.62 -26.67
N SER A 45 -2.43 -6.29 -26.65
CA SER A 45 -1.40 -5.51 -27.37
C SER A 45 -0.14 -5.26 -26.52
N GLY A 46 -0.04 -5.82 -25.32
CA GLY A 46 1.13 -5.65 -24.43
C GLY A 46 1.29 -4.26 -23.82
N TRP A 47 0.25 -3.42 -23.84
CA TRP A 47 0.27 -2.09 -23.21
C TRP A 47 -0.08 -2.12 -21.71
N LEU A 48 -0.71 -3.20 -21.25
CA LEU A 48 -0.99 -3.49 -19.86
C LEU A 48 -0.62 -4.94 -19.56
N THR A 49 -0.05 -5.17 -18.39
CA THR A 49 0.23 -6.51 -17.86
C THR A 49 -0.80 -6.82 -16.77
N PRO A 50 -1.56 -7.92 -16.86
CA PRO A 50 -2.46 -8.33 -15.80
C PRO A 50 -1.66 -8.82 -14.58
N LEU A 51 -1.96 -8.31 -13.39
CA LEU A 51 -1.43 -8.79 -12.11
C LEU A 51 -2.38 -9.79 -11.46
N ALA A 52 -3.67 -9.47 -11.51
CA ALA A 52 -4.78 -10.25 -10.98
C ALA A 52 -6.06 -9.83 -11.69
N HIS A 53 -7.17 -10.54 -11.45
CA HIS A 53 -8.47 -10.08 -11.93
C HIS A 53 -8.82 -8.70 -11.33
N GLY A 54 -8.96 -7.70 -12.19
CA GLY A 54 -9.26 -6.32 -11.79
C GLY A 54 -8.04 -5.48 -11.38
N ALA A 55 -6.82 -5.96 -11.57
CA ALA A 55 -5.59 -5.20 -11.36
C ALA A 55 -4.57 -5.43 -12.48
N TYR A 56 -3.94 -4.37 -12.90
CA TYR A 56 -2.99 -4.32 -14.01
C TYR A 56 -1.75 -3.55 -13.61
N ALA A 57 -0.70 -3.64 -14.43
CA ALA A 57 0.51 -2.84 -14.28
C ALA A 57 1.00 -2.37 -15.64
N ARG A 58 1.90 -1.41 -15.63
CA ARG A 58 2.69 -1.04 -16.81
C ARG A 58 3.63 -2.19 -17.19
N PRO A 59 3.79 -2.53 -18.47
CA PRO A 59 4.71 -3.58 -18.92
C PRO A 59 6.14 -3.31 -18.47
N ALA A 60 6.89 -4.38 -18.21
CA ALA A 60 8.28 -4.34 -17.75
C ALA A 60 8.52 -3.52 -16.46
N SER A 61 7.47 -3.33 -15.67
CA SER A 61 7.51 -2.58 -14.42
C SER A 61 7.04 -3.46 -13.26
N PRO A 62 7.96 -4.17 -12.57
CA PRO A 62 7.60 -5.05 -11.48
C PRO A 62 6.93 -4.27 -10.35
N VAL A 63 5.84 -4.82 -9.83
CA VAL A 63 5.08 -4.23 -8.73
C VAL A 63 5.47 -4.91 -7.44
N ASP A 64 5.96 -4.14 -6.50
CA ASP A 64 6.23 -4.57 -5.13
C ASP A 64 5.07 -4.21 -4.18
N TRP A 65 5.23 -4.50 -2.89
CA TRP A 65 4.23 -4.19 -1.89
C TRP A 65 3.97 -2.67 -1.75
N GLN A 66 4.98 -1.82 -1.96
CA GLN A 66 4.81 -0.36 -1.93
C GLN A 66 3.92 0.08 -3.09
N GLY A 67 4.13 -0.49 -4.27
CA GLY A 67 3.28 -0.23 -5.43
C GLY A 67 1.84 -0.68 -5.25
N VAL A 68 1.59 -1.75 -4.51
CA VAL A 68 0.23 -2.18 -4.14
C VAL A 68 -0.38 -1.21 -3.12
N VAL A 69 0.36 -0.80 -2.09
CA VAL A 69 -0.14 0.15 -1.08
C VAL A 69 -0.39 1.53 -1.69
N LEU A 70 0.48 2.02 -2.56
CA LEU A 70 0.27 3.25 -3.33
C LEU A 70 -1.01 3.19 -4.16
N ALA A 71 -1.28 2.05 -4.81
CA ALA A 71 -2.54 1.84 -5.53
C ALA A 71 -3.76 1.94 -4.60
N LEU A 72 -3.67 1.38 -3.40
CA LEU A 72 -4.75 1.45 -2.41
C LEU A 72 -4.97 2.90 -1.94
N GLN A 73 -3.91 3.59 -1.56
CA GLN A 73 -3.99 4.95 -1.01
C GLN A 73 -4.38 5.98 -2.08
N ARG A 74 -3.76 5.94 -3.26
CA ARG A 74 -3.84 6.98 -4.28
C ARG A 74 -4.85 6.71 -5.38
N LEU A 75 -4.92 5.47 -5.88
CA LEU A 75 -5.80 5.12 -7.00
C LEU A 75 -7.17 4.63 -6.54
N ALA A 76 -7.21 3.80 -5.51
CA ALA A 76 -8.45 3.31 -4.92
C ALA A 76 -8.94 4.19 -3.75
N GLN A 77 -8.20 5.25 -3.38
CA GLN A 77 -8.52 6.22 -2.33
C GLN A 77 -8.96 5.56 -1.02
N ARG A 78 -8.27 4.48 -0.63
CA ARG A 78 -8.55 3.81 0.63
C ARG A 78 -7.85 4.55 1.77
N PRO A 79 -8.60 5.01 2.79
CA PRO A 79 -8.03 5.70 3.95
C PRO A 79 -7.34 4.68 4.87
N LEU A 80 -6.14 4.29 4.49
CA LEU A 80 -5.28 3.38 5.24
C LEU A 80 -3.83 3.87 5.20
N HIS A 81 -3.04 3.41 6.15
CA HIS A 81 -1.62 3.72 6.25
C HIS A 81 -0.81 2.46 6.55
N VAL A 82 0.48 2.51 6.26
CA VAL A 82 1.45 1.50 6.70
C VAL A 82 1.79 1.82 8.16
N GLY A 83 1.69 0.84 9.04
CA GLY A 83 1.91 1.05 10.47
C GLY A 83 2.74 -0.05 11.12
N GLY A 84 2.82 0.02 12.44
CA GLY A 84 3.52 -0.93 13.29
C GLY A 84 4.97 -1.16 12.87
N LEU A 85 5.44 -2.39 12.94
CA LEU A 85 6.80 -2.78 12.53
C LEU A 85 7.15 -2.34 11.10
N SER A 86 6.18 -2.36 10.19
CA SER A 86 6.40 -1.95 8.80
C SER A 86 6.72 -0.46 8.68
N ALA A 87 6.06 0.39 9.47
CA ALA A 87 6.36 1.82 9.54
C ALA A 87 7.70 2.08 10.22
N LEU A 88 7.99 1.42 11.34
CA LEU A 88 9.30 1.53 12.02
C LEU A 88 10.44 1.15 11.09
N ASN A 89 10.27 0.10 10.29
CA ASN A 89 11.25 -0.32 9.28
C ASN A 89 11.45 0.76 8.20
N LEU A 90 10.37 1.36 7.70
CA LEU A 90 10.45 2.45 6.72
C LEU A 90 11.14 3.71 7.28
N HIS A 91 11.03 3.96 8.59
CA HIS A 91 11.76 5.03 9.29
C HIS A 91 13.21 4.65 9.62
N GLY A 92 13.65 3.42 9.32
CA GLY A 92 15.00 2.94 9.64
C GLY A 92 15.20 2.62 11.14
N LEU A 93 14.11 2.41 11.87
CA LEU A 93 14.12 2.19 13.32
C LEU A 93 13.94 0.73 13.74
N ALA A 94 13.70 -0.18 12.81
CA ALA A 94 13.52 -1.60 13.11
C ALA A 94 14.86 -2.36 12.98
N HIS A 95 15.70 -2.26 14.00
CA HIS A 95 17.01 -2.95 14.03
C HIS A 95 16.93 -4.46 14.35
N TYR A 96 15.76 -4.94 14.80
CA TYR A 96 15.55 -6.31 15.25
C TYR A 96 14.42 -7.01 14.47
N LEU A 97 14.57 -7.12 13.14
CA LEU A 97 13.68 -8.01 12.39
C LEU A 97 14.11 -9.47 12.62
N PRO A 98 13.19 -10.39 12.97
CA PRO A 98 13.50 -11.81 13.03
C PRO A 98 14.04 -12.29 11.68
N LEU A 99 15.24 -12.80 11.64
CA LEU A 99 15.81 -13.46 10.48
C LEU A 99 14.98 -14.75 10.21
N GLY A 100 14.17 -14.76 9.16
CA GLY A 100 13.51 -15.96 8.66
C GLY A 100 12.00 -16.08 8.84
N GLY A 101 11.28 -15.02 9.24
CA GLY A 101 9.82 -15.00 9.26
C GLY A 101 9.18 -14.55 7.93
N GLU A 102 7.94 -14.97 7.68
CA GLU A 102 7.13 -14.42 6.59
C GLU A 102 7.06 -12.90 6.72
N SER A 103 7.56 -12.19 5.72
CA SER A 103 7.58 -10.73 5.76
C SER A 103 6.14 -10.19 5.65
N ARG A 104 5.65 -9.57 6.71
CA ARG A 104 4.31 -8.99 6.77
C ARG A 104 4.37 -7.48 6.67
N ILE A 105 3.48 -6.92 5.87
CA ILE A 105 3.26 -5.47 5.80
C ILE A 105 1.95 -5.16 6.50
N HIS A 106 2.07 -4.43 7.59
CA HIS A 106 0.94 -4.10 8.44
C HIS A 106 0.27 -2.80 7.98
N LEU A 107 -1.05 -2.84 7.82
CA LEU A 107 -1.89 -1.74 7.37
C LEU A 107 -2.99 -1.47 8.39
N TRP A 108 -3.28 -0.20 8.66
CA TRP A 108 -4.39 0.24 9.49
C TRP A 108 -5.29 1.22 8.75
N PRO A 109 -6.62 1.19 8.96
CA PRO A 109 -7.50 2.25 8.53
C PRO A 109 -7.25 3.51 9.36
N HIS A 110 -7.59 4.69 8.81
CA HIS A 110 -7.56 5.95 9.52
C HIS A 110 -8.80 6.81 9.17
N GLY A 111 -9.00 7.90 9.93
CA GLY A 111 -10.12 8.83 9.70
C GLY A 111 -11.49 8.22 9.95
N GLY A 112 -11.60 7.30 10.89
CA GLY A 112 -12.87 6.66 11.24
C GLY A 112 -13.41 5.67 10.20
N ALA A 113 -12.68 5.39 9.14
CA ALA A 113 -13.18 4.59 8.02
C ALA A 113 -13.16 3.08 8.30
N VAL A 114 -14.17 2.38 7.76
CA VAL A 114 -14.13 0.92 7.61
C VAL A 114 -13.51 0.61 6.25
N VAL A 115 -12.32 0.03 6.26
CA VAL A 115 -11.58 -0.31 5.04
C VAL A 115 -11.69 -1.80 4.76
N ARG A 116 -11.89 -2.15 3.50
CA ARG A 116 -11.76 -3.52 3.00
C ARG A 116 -10.78 -3.51 1.83
N LEU A 117 -9.85 -4.48 1.84
CA LEU A 117 -8.94 -4.65 0.72
C LEU A 117 -9.71 -5.22 -0.48
N PRO A 118 -9.49 -4.67 -1.69
CA PRO A 118 -10.03 -5.27 -2.91
C PRO A 118 -9.55 -6.70 -3.09
N ALA A 119 -10.39 -7.56 -3.68
CA ALA A 119 -10.08 -8.99 -3.85
C ALA A 119 -8.78 -9.25 -4.63
N TRP A 120 -8.40 -8.36 -5.56
CA TRP A 120 -7.16 -8.50 -6.32
C TRP A 120 -5.90 -8.44 -5.45
N VAL A 121 -5.94 -7.76 -4.28
CA VAL A 121 -4.80 -7.66 -3.35
C VAL A 121 -4.36 -9.04 -2.84
N ALA A 122 -5.32 -9.91 -2.54
CA ALA A 122 -5.05 -11.26 -2.07
C ALA A 122 -4.46 -12.20 -3.16
N VAL A 123 -4.58 -11.81 -4.43
CA VAL A 123 -4.18 -12.64 -5.59
C VAL A 123 -2.85 -12.18 -6.18
N VAL A 124 -2.50 -10.90 -6.02
CA VAL A 124 -1.21 -10.38 -6.49
C VAL A 124 -0.07 -11.10 -5.77
N LYS A 125 0.84 -11.69 -6.55
CA LYS A 125 2.00 -12.43 -6.03
C LYS A 125 3.03 -11.44 -5.50
N LEU A 126 3.14 -11.36 -4.20
CA LEU A 126 4.15 -10.58 -3.49
C LEU A 126 4.97 -11.50 -2.59
N PRO A 127 6.25 -11.22 -2.36
CA PRO A 127 7.03 -11.89 -1.31
C PRO A 127 6.49 -11.61 0.10
N GLN A 128 5.77 -10.49 0.27
CA GLN A 128 5.21 -10.04 1.54
C GLN A 128 3.71 -10.30 1.59
N THR A 129 3.20 -10.62 2.77
CA THR A 129 1.76 -10.69 3.04
C THR A 129 1.25 -9.34 3.56
N LEU A 130 0.24 -8.77 2.92
CA LEU A 130 -0.42 -7.55 3.40
C LEU A 130 -1.47 -7.91 4.45
N VAL A 131 -1.32 -7.37 5.65
CA VAL A 131 -2.23 -7.61 6.79
C VAL A 131 -2.96 -6.33 7.11
N LEU A 132 -4.28 -6.30 6.93
CA LEU A 132 -5.12 -5.18 7.33
C LEU A 132 -5.68 -5.44 8.73
N HIS A 133 -5.36 -4.54 9.67
CA HIS A 133 -5.89 -4.57 11.03
C HIS A 133 -7.23 -3.85 11.09
N GLY A 134 -8.21 -4.47 11.76
CA GLY A 134 -9.52 -3.87 11.97
C GLY A 134 -9.63 -3.02 13.23
N GLN A 135 -8.66 -3.15 14.13
CA GLN A 135 -8.67 -2.46 15.42
C GLN A 135 -8.26 -0.99 15.26
N ARG A 136 -9.01 -0.10 15.87
CA ARG A 136 -8.66 1.31 16.00
C ARG A 136 -7.93 1.51 17.32
N LEU A 137 -6.83 2.26 17.28
CA LEU A 137 -6.05 2.60 18.45
C LEU A 137 -6.40 3.98 18.99
N LEU A 138 -6.84 4.89 18.12
CA LEU A 138 -7.15 6.27 18.45
C LEU A 138 -8.63 6.56 18.21
N GLU A 139 -9.15 7.53 18.93
CA GLU A 139 -10.50 8.03 18.71
C GLU A 139 -10.66 8.61 17.28
N PRO A 140 -11.85 8.53 16.68
CA PRO A 140 -12.05 8.98 15.30
C PRO A 140 -11.64 10.43 15.03
N ALA A 141 -11.74 11.30 16.03
CA ALA A 141 -11.37 12.71 15.92
C ALA A 141 -9.87 12.92 15.77
N THR A 142 -9.06 12.09 16.44
CA THR A 142 -7.59 12.16 16.48
C THR A 142 -6.92 11.08 15.64
N ASP A 143 -7.69 10.25 14.97
CA ASP A 143 -7.20 9.07 14.24
C ASP A 143 -6.31 9.41 13.02
N ARG A 144 -6.18 10.68 12.65
CA ARG A 144 -5.20 11.17 11.67
C ARG A 144 -3.91 11.70 12.30
N GLU A 145 -3.88 11.86 13.59
CA GLU A 145 -2.69 12.29 14.30
C GLU A 145 -1.62 11.18 14.28
N GLY A 146 -0.38 11.58 14.31
CA GLY A 146 0.74 10.65 14.21
C GLY A 146 0.85 9.95 12.85
N LEU A 147 0.26 10.49 11.78
CA LEU A 147 0.55 10.07 10.41
C LEU A 147 1.68 10.89 9.84
N ALA A 148 2.58 10.22 9.14
CA ALA A 148 3.70 10.79 8.41
C ALA A 148 3.59 10.48 6.92
N ILE A 149 4.31 11.25 6.12
CA ILE A 149 4.36 11.10 4.66
C ILE A 149 5.81 10.80 4.29
N LEU A 150 6.05 9.64 3.70
CA LEU A 150 7.37 9.25 3.22
C LEU A 150 7.45 9.27 1.70
N PRO A 151 8.55 9.76 1.13
CA PRO A 151 8.78 9.72 -0.32
C PRO A 151 8.90 8.27 -0.79
N THR A 152 8.55 8.02 -2.04
CA THR A 152 8.70 6.72 -2.68
C THR A 152 9.57 6.83 -3.93
N ARG A 153 9.90 5.68 -4.53
CA ARG A 153 10.60 5.63 -5.82
C ARG A 153 9.66 5.90 -7.01
N VAL A 154 8.37 6.05 -6.75
CA VAL A 154 7.35 6.24 -7.80
C VAL A 154 7.10 7.73 -7.97
N ARG A 155 7.73 8.34 -8.95
CA ARG A 155 7.56 9.79 -9.26
C ARG A 155 7.71 10.65 -8.00
N ASP A 156 6.76 11.57 -7.81
CA ASP A 156 6.56 12.44 -6.64
C ASP A 156 5.56 11.84 -5.63
N TRP A 157 5.25 10.55 -5.76
CA TRP A 157 4.26 9.90 -4.90
C TRP A 157 4.85 9.57 -3.54
N THR A 158 4.00 9.70 -2.56
CA THR A 158 4.35 9.48 -1.15
C THR A 158 3.43 8.44 -0.54
N LEU A 159 3.97 7.66 0.39
CA LEU A 159 3.22 6.74 1.24
C LEU A 159 2.77 7.46 2.52
N THR A 160 1.51 7.27 2.88
CA THR A 160 1.03 7.57 4.22
C THR A 160 1.42 6.43 5.14
N VAL A 161 2.14 6.76 6.21
CA VAL A 161 2.66 5.80 7.20
C VAL A 161 2.40 6.33 8.60
N SER A 162 2.52 5.49 9.63
CA SER A 162 2.56 5.96 11.01
C SER A 162 3.86 6.70 11.30
N SER A 163 3.80 7.75 12.13
CA SER A 163 5.01 8.27 12.79
C SER A 163 5.63 7.19 13.70
N PRO A 164 6.90 7.31 14.11
CA PRO A 164 7.50 6.34 15.01
C PRO A 164 6.70 6.16 16.31
N GLU A 165 6.17 7.23 16.88
CA GLU A 165 5.40 7.23 18.12
C GLU A 165 4.09 6.44 17.96
N ARG A 166 3.37 6.67 16.87
CA ARG A 166 2.15 5.93 16.54
C ARG A 166 2.47 4.47 16.21
N ALA A 167 3.52 4.23 15.45
CA ALA A 167 3.92 2.89 15.03
C ALA A 167 4.22 1.97 16.22
N ILE A 168 4.87 2.50 17.27
CA ILE A 168 5.11 1.69 18.48
C ILE A 168 3.82 1.37 19.23
N LEU A 169 2.85 2.29 19.31
CA LEU A 169 1.54 2.02 19.89
C LEU A 169 0.80 0.92 19.11
N GLU A 170 0.91 0.95 17.78
CA GLU A 170 0.35 -0.07 16.90
C GLU A 170 1.02 -1.44 17.13
N VAL A 171 2.34 -1.49 17.33
CA VAL A 171 3.06 -2.72 17.71
C VAL A 171 2.56 -3.23 19.06
N LEU A 172 2.49 -2.36 20.07
CA LEU A 172 2.03 -2.73 21.41
C LEU A 172 0.60 -3.27 21.40
N SER A 173 -0.26 -2.77 20.53
CA SER A 173 -1.64 -3.28 20.39
C SER A 173 -1.73 -4.71 19.84
N LEU A 174 -0.67 -5.19 19.21
CA LEU A 174 -0.58 -6.54 18.64
C LEU A 174 0.15 -7.52 19.59
N VAL A 175 0.64 -7.05 20.72
CA VAL A 175 1.28 -7.90 21.73
C VAL A 175 0.22 -8.85 22.28
N ASP A 176 0.48 -10.13 22.16
CA ASP A 176 -0.32 -11.19 22.76
C ASP A 176 0.18 -11.54 24.16
N THR A 177 -0.44 -12.53 24.80
CA THR A 177 -0.08 -12.99 26.13
C THR A 177 1.22 -13.79 26.18
N THR A 178 1.93 -13.94 25.08
CA THR A 178 3.21 -14.65 25.04
C THR A 178 4.35 -13.76 25.49
N SER A 179 5.24 -14.33 26.31
CA SER A 179 6.44 -13.60 26.79
C SER A 179 7.34 -13.15 25.64
N ALA A 180 7.44 -13.92 24.56
CA ALA A 180 8.24 -13.60 23.38
C ALA A 180 7.73 -12.34 22.65
N SER A 181 6.40 -12.20 22.50
CA SER A 181 5.77 -11.03 21.90
C SER A 181 6.01 -9.77 22.71
N PHE A 182 5.88 -9.87 24.04
CA PHE A 182 6.15 -8.75 24.95
C PHE A 182 7.63 -8.34 24.95
N THR A 183 8.55 -9.32 25.03
CA THR A 183 10.01 -9.05 25.02
C THR A 183 10.41 -8.33 23.74
N HIS A 184 9.91 -8.80 22.58
CA HIS A 184 10.21 -8.16 21.31
C HIS A 184 9.68 -6.71 21.23
N ALA A 185 8.47 -6.45 21.75
CA ALA A 185 7.93 -5.10 21.81
C ALA A 185 8.75 -4.19 22.76
N ALA A 186 9.22 -4.72 23.89
CA ALA A 186 10.09 -3.99 24.85
C ALA A 186 11.44 -3.64 24.22
N GLU A 187 12.10 -4.58 23.54
CA GLU A 187 13.37 -4.35 22.83
C GLU A 187 13.23 -3.27 21.75
N LEU A 188 12.12 -3.28 21.00
CA LEU A 188 11.85 -2.22 20.02
C LEU A 188 11.67 -0.86 20.69
N PHE A 189 10.98 -0.80 21.82
CA PHE A 189 10.75 0.43 22.57
C PHE A 189 12.06 0.99 23.11
N GLU A 190 12.93 0.16 23.69
CA GLU A 190 14.25 0.54 24.18
C GLU A 190 15.19 1.03 23.07
N GLY A 191 15.04 0.48 21.87
CA GLY A 191 15.82 0.86 20.68
C GLY A 191 15.41 2.19 20.04
N LEU A 192 14.37 2.89 20.57
CA LEU A 192 13.88 4.17 20.03
C LEU A 192 14.45 5.36 20.82
N PRO A 193 15.62 5.93 20.44
CA PRO A 193 16.37 6.86 21.27
C PRO A 193 15.77 8.26 21.43
N ALA A 194 14.69 8.58 20.71
CA ALA A 194 14.08 9.91 20.74
C ALA A 194 12.62 9.91 20.30
N LEU A 195 11.74 9.26 21.05
CA LEU A 195 10.31 9.50 20.93
C LEU A 195 10.00 10.93 21.37
N ARG A 196 9.41 11.74 20.51
CA ARG A 196 8.93 13.06 20.88
C ARG A 196 7.65 12.91 21.69
N PRO A 197 7.54 13.55 22.88
CA PRO A 197 6.25 13.66 23.52
C PRO A 197 5.30 14.42 22.58
N ALA A 198 4.07 13.93 22.49
CA ALA A 198 3.01 14.55 21.70
C ALA A 198 2.64 15.92 22.24
#